data_1c3e439f7be35e4f736846dc8d4faa7c
#
_entry.id   1c3e439f7be35e4f736846dc8d4faa7c
#
_cell.length_a   1.000
_cell.length_b   1.000
_cell.length_c   1.000
_cell.angle_alpha   90.00
_cell.angle_beta   90.00
_cell.angle_gamma   90.00
#
_symmetry.space_group_name_H-M   'P 1'
#
loop_
_entity.id
_entity.type
_entity.pdbx_description
1 polymer ?
#
loop_
_entity_poly.entity_id
_entity_poly.type
_entity_poly.pdbx_seq_one_letter_code
_entity_poly.pdbx_strand_id
1 'polypeptide(L)'
;IFSNINIITKVKIKQNGYIEDAVVTKKMPDTIKIEVKERKASFQIKTENDYYIYIDEQGYIIDCVQEAKELVTITGMEITEENIEKKKRLENDDLNIKLENILHIREESDKIGIYDKISKIQVEENEYILKLDDLNLTINLGNATNLKNRMDYVKSILEKESGKTGTINVNGNLNEGFVPYFTENQ
;
A
#
# COMPACT_ATOMS: atom_id res chain seq x y z
N ILE A 1 38.37 -3.58 -17.62
CA ILE A 1 37.95 -2.14 -17.64
C ILE A 1 36.46 -2.05 -18.02
N PHE A 2 35.97 -2.80 -19.02
CA PHE A 2 34.57 -2.69 -19.50
C PHE A 2 33.51 -3.27 -18.56
N SER A 3 33.85 -4.27 -17.76
CA SER A 3 32.95 -4.83 -16.72
C SER A 3 32.55 -3.78 -15.67
N ASN A 4 33.49 -2.91 -15.28
CA ASN A 4 33.25 -1.88 -14.27
C ASN A 4 32.32 -0.76 -14.78
N ILE A 5 32.38 -0.41 -16.06
CA ILE A 5 31.50 0.63 -16.65
C ILE A 5 30.03 0.17 -16.61
N ASN A 6 29.77 -1.09 -16.96
CA ASN A 6 28.41 -1.63 -16.92
C ASN A 6 27.84 -1.67 -15.49
N ILE A 7 28.67 -2.01 -14.51
CA ILE A 7 28.27 -2.05 -13.09
C ILE A 7 27.96 -0.64 -12.59
N ILE A 8 28.86 0.33 -12.85
CA ILE A 8 28.67 1.72 -12.40
C ILE A 8 27.42 2.34 -13.07
N THR A 9 27.20 2.09 -14.36
CA THR A 9 26.03 2.57 -15.07
C THR A 9 24.73 1.96 -14.50
N LYS A 10 24.71 0.66 -14.25
CA LYS A 10 23.59 -0.03 -13.64
C LYS A 10 23.26 0.55 -12.26
N VAL A 11 24.27 0.77 -11.41
CA VAL A 11 24.09 1.35 -10.06
C VAL A 11 23.49 2.75 -10.13
N LYS A 12 24.01 3.61 -11.01
CA LYS A 12 23.48 4.97 -11.20
C LYS A 12 22.02 4.98 -11.69
N ILE A 13 21.68 4.10 -12.62
CA ILE A 13 20.30 3.98 -13.13
C ILE A 13 19.36 3.54 -11.99
N LYS A 14 19.77 2.58 -11.17
CA LYS A 14 18.98 2.07 -10.02
C LYS A 14 18.85 3.06 -8.85
N GLN A 15 19.58 4.18 -8.86
CA GLN A 15 19.35 5.29 -7.92
C GLN A 15 18.03 6.03 -8.20
N ASN A 16 17.46 5.89 -9.39
CA ASN A 16 16.12 6.37 -9.68
C ASN A 16 15.11 5.38 -9.08
N GLY A 17 14.27 5.83 -8.14
CA GLY A 17 13.26 4.98 -7.46
C GLY A 17 12.28 4.30 -8.41
N TYR A 18 12.05 4.86 -9.59
CA TYR A 18 11.20 4.26 -10.62
C TYR A 18 11.83 3.04 -11.31
N ILE A 19 13.13 2.76 -11.11
CA ILE A 19 13.81 1.64 -11.77
C ILE A 19 14.01 0.49 -10.81
N GLU A 20 13.33 -0.62 -11.08
CA GLU A 20 13.48 -1.87 -10.33
C GLU A 20 14.78 -2.59 -10.70
N ASP A 21 15.03 -2.75 -11.99
CA ASP A 21 16.27 -3.35 -12.51
C ASP A 21 16.69 -2.74 -13.84
N ALA A 22 17.98 -2.88 -14.15
CA ALA A 22 18.58 -2.42 -15.40
C ALA A 22 19.59 -3.42 -15.92
N VAL A 23 19.54 -3.72 -17.21
CA VAL A 23 20.52 -4.54 -17.93
C VAL A 23 21.25 -3.64 -18.92
N VAL A 24 22.57 -3.54 -18.76
CA VAL A 24 23.42 -2.76 -19.64
C VAL A 24 24.24 -3.71 -20.51
N THR A 25 24.05 -3.66 -21.80
CA THR A 25 24.73 -4.52 -22.78
C THR A 25 25.46 -3.66 -23.80
N LYS A 26 26.72 -4.00 -24.08
CA LYS A 26 27.48 -3.37 -25.18
C LYS A 26 27.30 -4.17 -26.46
N LYS A 27 26.89 -3.48 -27.52
CA LYS A 27 26.91 -4.00 -28.90
C LYS A 27 28.05 -3.35 -29.65
N MET A 28 29.01 -4.18 -30.11
CA MET A 28 30.09 -3.66 -30.93
C MET A 28 29.58 -3.09 -32.25
N PRO A 29 30.25 -2.06 -32.81
CA PRO A 29 31.51 -1.46 -32.32
C PRO A 29 31.33 -0.39 -31.24
N ASP A 30 30.19 0.29 -31.13
CA ASP A 30 30.08 1.59 -30.43
C ASP A 30 28.72 1.80 -29.72
N THR A 31 27.87 0.80 -29.66
CA THR A 31 26.50 0.93 -29.13
C THR A 31 26.39 0.37 -27.70
N ILE A 32 25.72 1.10 -26.82
CA ILE A 32 25.29 0.61 -25.50
C ILE A 32 23.77 0.47 -25.52
N LYS A 33 23.28 -0.73 -25.24
CA LYS A 33 21.86 -1.03 -25.02
C LYS A 33 21.58 -1.05 -23.54
N ILE A 34 20.58 -0.29 -23.10
CA ILE A 34 20.08 -0.30 -21.73
C ILE A 34 18.63 -0.76 -21.76
N GLU A 35 18.34 -1.82 -21.06
CA GLU A 35 16.97 -2.32 -20.82
C GLU A 35 16.63 -2.09 -19.35
N VAL A 36 15.49 -1.46 -19.08
CA VAL A 36 15.04 -1.16 -17.72
C VAL A 36 13.74 -1.88 -17.43
N LYS A 37 13.61 -2.31 -16.17
CA LYS A 37 12.35 -2.74 -15.59
C LYS A 37 11.90 -1.65 -14.62
N GLU A 38 10.72 -1.09 -14.86
CA GLU A 38 10.17 -0.01 -14.04
C GLU A 38 9.38 -0.56 -12.85
N ARG A 39 9.46 0.14 -11.71
CA ARG A 39 8.57 -0.07 -10.55
C ARG A 39 7.23 0.58 -10.80
N LYS A 40 6.18 -0.08 -10.31
CA LYS A 40 4.83 0.49 -10.29
C LYS A 40 4.47 0.84 -8.86
N ALA A 41 4.03 2.07 -8.63
CA ALA A 41 3.46 2.46 -7.35
C ALA A 41 2.15 1.70 -7.12
N SER A 42 2.03 1.09 -5.94
CA SER A 42 0.84 0.33 -5.51
C SER A 42 0.07 1.06 -4.44
N PHE A 43 0.76 1.86 -3.64
CA PHE A 43 0.20 2.68 -2.57
C PHE A 43 0.89 4.04 -2.51
N GLN A 44 0.24 4.97 -1.82
CA GLN A 44 0.86 6.21 -1.39
C GLN A 44 0.69 6.38 0.12
N ILE A 45 1.77 6.77 0.80
CA ILE A 45 1.75 7.06 2.23
C ILE A 45 1.69 8.58 2.38
N LYS A 46 0.66 9.08 3.07
CA LYS A 46 0.54 10.50 3.37
C LYS A 46 1.37 10.83 4.61
N THR A 47 2.29 11.78 4.49
CA THR A 47 3.10 12.30 5.60
C THR A 47 2.37 13.42 6.34
N GLU A 48 2.84 13.78 7.54
CA GLU A 48 2.31 14.90 8.32
C GLU A 48 2.48 16.26 7.61
N ASN A 49 3.47 16.40 6.73
CA ASN A 49 3.76 17.61 5.98
C ASN A 49 3.02 17.66 4.62
N ASP A 50 1.94 16.89 4.46
CA ASP A 50 1.13 16.82 3.23
C ASP A 50 1.90 16.38 1.97
N TYR A 51 3.01 15.65 2.12
CA TYR A 51 3.67 14.95 1.02
C TYR A 51 3.12 13.53 0.89
N TYR A 52 3.23 12.98 -0.32
CA TYR A 52 2.87 11.60 -0.62
C TYR A 52 4.12 10.82 -1.01
N ILE A 53 4.41 9.75 -0.29
CA ILE A 53 5.50 8.82 -0.58
C ILE A 53 4.90 7.67 -1.37
N TYR A 54 5.31 7.51 -2.63
CA TYR A 54 4.89 6.38 -3.46
C TYR A 54 5.73 5.16 -3.15
N ILE A 55 5.07 4.03 -2.91
CA ILE A 55 5.72 2.74 -2.66
C ILE A 55 5.18 1.66 -3.58
N ASP A 56 6.02 0.67 -3.88
CA ASP A 56 5.59 -0.57 -4.53
C ASP A 56 5.14 -1.63 -3.50
N GLU A 57 4.69 -2.78 -3.99
CA GLU A 57 4.26 -3.91 -3.15
C GLU A 57 5.40 -4.53 -2.34
N GLN A 58 6.64 -4.27 -2.71
CA GLN A 58 7.83 -4.75 -2.00
C GLN A 58 8.29 -3.75 -0.93
N GLY A 59 7.63 -2.60 -0.80
CA GLY A 59 7.96 -1.54 0.14
C GLY A 59 9.14 -0.65 -0.30
N TYR A 60 9.49 -0.65 -1.59
CA TYR A 60 10.48 0.30 -2.10
C TYR A 60 9.86 1.67 -2.31
N ILE A 61 10.52 2.70 -1.81
CA ILE A 61 10.16 4.10 -2.04
C ILE A 61 10.52 4.47 -3.48
N ILE A 62 9.51 4.89 -4.23
CA ILE A 62 9.65 5.30 -5.63
C ILE A 62 9.91 6.79 -5.72
N ASP A 63 9.08 7.59 -5.05
CA ASP A 63 9.16 9.05 -5.03
C ASP A 63 8.49 9.66 -3.81
N CYS A 64 8.75 10.95 -3.57
CA CYS A 64 8.10 11.74 -2.54
C CYS A 64 7.69 13.09 -3.17
N VAL A 65 6.40 13.35 -3.25
CA VAL A 65 5.83 14.47 -3.99
C VAL A 65 4.67 15.12 -3.22
N GLN A 66 4.26 16.31 -3.65
CA GLN A 66 3.10 17.00 -3.07
C GLN A 66 1.76 16.58 -3.67
N GLU A 67 1.77 15.96 -4.85
CA GLU A 67 0.54 15.58 -5.54
C GLU A 67 0.17 14.12 -5.23
N ALA A 68 -1.10 13.89 -4.87
CA ALA A 68 -1.65 12.54 -4.75
C ALA A 68 -1.91 11.93 -6.14
N LYS A 69 -1.78 10.62 -6.24
CA LYS A 69 -2.27 9.83 -7.38
C LYS A 69 -3.59 9.14 -7.04
N GLU A 70 -4.23 8.56 -8.04
CA GLU A 70 -5.35 7.64 -7.87
C GLU A 70 -4.85 6.29 -7.32
N LEU A 71 -4.35 6.32 -6.10
CA LEU A 71 -3.85 5.16 -5.36
C LEU A 71 -4.46 5.15 -3.97
N VAL A 72 -4.59 3.96 -3.39
CA VAL A 72 -4.99 3.86 -1.99
C VAL A 72 -3.99 4.61 -1.11
N THR A 73 -4.50 5.55 -0.31
CA THR A 73 -3.70 6.35 0.60
C THR A 73 -3.57 5.65 1.95
N ILE A 74 -2.34 5.42 2.39
CA ILE A 74 -2.04 4.90 3.73
C ILE A 74 -1.74 6.07 4.65
N THR A 75 -2.29 6.06 5.86
CA THR A 75 -1.98 7.02 6.93
C THR A 75 -1.62 6.27 8.21
N GLY A 76 -0.87 6.90 9.12
CA GLY A 76 -0.42 6.27 10.37
C GLY A 76 0.82 5.38 10.23
N MET A 77 1.53 5.50 9.12
CA MET A 77 2.87 4.93 8.94
C MET A 77 3.90 6.05 8.90
N GLU A 78 4.84 6.03 9.84
CA GLU A 78 5.93 7.01 9.90
C GLU A 78 7.12 6.53 9.08
N ILE A 79 7.50 7.31 8.08
CA ILE A 79 8.67 7.04 7.23
C ILE A 79 9.75 8.07 7.53
N THR A 80 10.96 7.61 7.82
CA THR A 80 12.07 8.51 8.14
C THR A 80 12.57 9.26 6.91
N GLU A 81 13.08 10.49 7.11
CA GLU A 81 13.69 11.27 6.02
C GLU A 81 14.83 10.51 5.34
N GLU A 82 15.62 9.76 6.10
CA GLU A 82 16.70 8.93 5.55
C GLU A 82 16.19 7.89 4.53
N ASN A 83 15.06 7.26 4.82
CA ASN A 83 14.45 6.29 3.90
C ASN A 83 13.96 6.97 2.62
N ILE A 84 13.40 8.18 2.74
CA ILE A 84 12.90 8.96 1.61
C ILE A 84 14.07 9.40 0.71
N GLU A 85 15.11 10.00 1.28
CA GLU A 85 16.28 10.50 0.53
C GLU A 85 17.00 9.38 -0.23
N LYS A 86 17.17 8.23 0.40
CA LYS A 86 17.88 7.09 -0.18
C LYS A 86 17.02 6.26 -1.13
N LYS A 87 15.73 6.54 -1.26
CA LYS A 87 14.75 5.77 -2.07
C LYS A 87 14.90 4.27 -1.85
N LYS A 88 15.04 3.87 -0.60
CA LYS A 88 15.28 2.50 -0.18
C LYS A 88 13.97 1.76 0.09
N ARG A 89 14.12 0.46 0.28
CA ARG A 89 13.07 -0.37 0.85
C ARG A 89 12.81 0.06 2.30
N LEU A 90 11.56 -0.04 2.74
CA LEU A 90 11.21 0.07 4.16
C LEU A 90 11.88 -1.09 4.91
N GLU A 91 12.86 -0.79 5.76
CA GLU A 91 13.71 -1.81 6.43
C GLU A 91 13.34 -2.01 7.91
N ASN A 92 12.39 -1.24 8.43
CA ASN A 92 11.92 -1.39 9.81
C ASN A 92 10.95 -2.57 9.89
N ASP A 93 11.17 -3.50 10.82
CA ASP A 93 10.32 -4.70 10.98
C ASP A 93 8.84 -4.34 11.21
N ASP A 94 8.55 -3.30 11.98
CA ASP A 94 7.18 -2.81 12.20
C ASP A 94 6.52 -2.34 10.89
N LEU A 95 7.23 -1.55 10.08
CA LEU A 95 6.73 -1.08 8.79
C LEU A 95 6.54 -2.23 7.79
N ASN A 96 7.41 -3.23 7.81
CA ASN A 96 7.27 -4.42 6.97
C ASN A 96 6.03 -5.23 7.38
N ILE A 97 5.79 -5.44 8.67
CA ILE A 97 4.59 -6.13 9.17
C ILE A 97 3.32 -5.36 8.78
N LYS A 98 3.31 -4.04 8.95
CA LYS A 98 2.18 -3.20 8.53
C LYS A 98 1.92 -3.30 7.02
N LEU A 99 2.97 -3.27 6.21
CA LEU A 99 2.84 -3.43 4.76
C LEU A 99 2.31 -4.81 4.37
N GLU A 100 2.81 -5.89 4.97
CA GLU A 100 2.31 -7.25 4.74
C GLU A 100 0.82 -7.37 5.09
N ASN A 101 0.40 -6.78 6.22
CA ASN A 101 -1.00 -6.73 6.60
C ASN A 101 -1.84 -5.93 5.59
N ILE A 102 -1.35 -4.80 5.08
CA ILE A 102 -2.02 -3.99 4.05
C ILE A 102 -2.16 -4.77 2.74
N LEU A 103 -1.13 -5.49 2.32
CA LEU A 103 -1.20 -6.36 1.15
C LEU A 103 -2.24 -7.48 1.32
N HIS A 104 -2.32 -8.06 2.50
CA HIS A 104 -3.32 -9.08 2.82
C HIS A 104 -4.74 -8.48 2.87
N ILE A 105 -4.91 -7.28 3.45
CA ILE A 105 -6.17 -6.54 3.41
C ILE A 105 -6.59 -6.27 1.96
N ARG A 106 -5.66 -5.84 1.10
CA ARG A 106 -5.90 -5.64 -0.33
C ARG A 106 -6.40 -6.93 -0.98
N GLU A 107 -5.70 -8.04 -0.79
CA GLU A 107 -6.06 -9.34 -1.36
C GLU A 107 -7.46 -9.78 -0.95
N GLU A 108 -7.79 -9.72 0.34
CA GLU A 108 -9.10 -10.11 0.84
C GLU A 108 -10.22 -9.13 0.41
N SER A 109 -9.91 -7.83 0.32
CA SER A 109 -10.84 -6.82 -0.20
C SER A 109 -11.14 -7.02 -1.69
N ASP A 110 -10.14 -7.41 -2.48
CA ASP A 110 -10.29 -7.71 -3.90
C ASP A 110 -11.19 -8.94 -4.11
N LYS A 111 -11.02 -9.99 -3.31
CA LYS A 111 -11.86 -11.21 -3.34
C LYS A 111 -13.35 -10.94 -3.13
N ILE A 112 -13.68 -9.93 -2.34
CA ILE A 112 -15.09 -9.52 -2.12
C ILE A 112 -15.53 -8.35 -3.00
N GLY A 113 -14.65 -7.85 -3.89
CA GLY A 113 -14.96 -6.83 -4.90
C GLY A 113 -15.12 -5.41 -4.36
N ILE A 114 -14.37 -5.04 -3.29
CA ILE A 114 -14.43 -3.68 -2.73
C ILE A 114 -13.10 -2.93 -2.80
N TYR A 115 -12.00 -3.57 -3.24
CA TYR A 115 -10.69 -2.93 -3.19
C TYR A 115 -10.62 -1.63 -4.00
N ASP A 116 -11.22 -1.60 -5.17
CA ASP A 116 -11.32 -0.45 -6.07
C ASP A 116 -12.12 0.74 -5.50
N LYS A 117 -12.85 0.51 -4.41
CA LYS A 117 -13.64 1.53 -3.69
C LYS A 117 -12.92 2.06 -2.44
N ILE A 118 -11.83 1.42 -2.04
CA ILE A 118 -11.04 1.86 -0.88
C ILE A 118 -10.20 3.06 -1.29
N SER A 119 -10.49 4.22 -0.73
CA SER A 119 -9.71 5.45 -0.91
C SER A 119 -8.52 5.53 0.05
N LYS A 120 -8.70 5.02 1.29
CA LYS A 120 -7.71 5.14 2.35
C LYS A 120 -7.69 3.92 3.26
N ILE A 121 -6.49 3.57 3.72
CA ILE A 121 -6.24 2.63 4.83
C ILE A 121 -5.56 3.43 5.94
N GLN A 122 -6.24 3.59 7.06
CA GLN A 122 -5.69 4.24 8.26
C GLN A 122 -5.15 3.14 9.17
N VAL A 123 -3.90 3.30 9.58
CA VAL A 123 -3.21 2.39 10.51
C VAL A 123 -3.10 3.08 11.86
N GLU A 124 -3.69 2.50 12.88
CA GLU A 124 -3.62 2.95 14.28
C GLU A 124 -2.99 1.83 15.10
N GLU A 125 -1.72 2.00 15.49
CA GLU A 125 -0.93 0.93 16.11
C GLU A 125 -0.94 -0.36 15.26
N ASN A 126 -1.77 -1.34 15.62
CA ASN A 126 -1.96 -2.60 14.89
C ASN A 126 -3.40 -2.79 14.39
N GLU A 127 -4.20 -1.74 14.37
CA GLU A 127 -5.57 -1.75 13.87
C GLU A 127 -5.67 -1.02 12.52
N TYR A 128 -6.60 -1.46 11.69
CA TYR A 128 -6.80 -0.97 10.33
C TYR A 128 -8.24 -0.51 10.15
N ILE A 129 -8.37 0.72 9.61
CA ILE A 129 -9.65 1.31 9.27
C ILE A 129 -9.64 1.61 7.77
N LEU A 130 -10.62 1.07 7.04
CA LEU A 130 -10.76 1.32 5.61
C LEU A 130 -11.79 2.41 5.38
N LYS A 131 -11.47 3.37 4.51
CA LYS A 131 -12.39 4.41 4.06
C LYS A 131 -12.78 4.16 2.62
N LEU A 132 -14.07 4.21 2.36
CA LEU A 132 -14.68 4.13 1.05
C LEU A 132 -15.42 5.45 0.84
N ASP A 133 -14.66 6.51 0.51
CA ASP A 133 -15.16 7.90 0.53
C ASP A 133 -16.31 8.09 -0.45
N ASP A 134 -16.25 7.51 -1.65
CA ASP A 134 -17.33 7.58 -2.66
C ASP A 134 -18.66 6.96 -2.18
N LEU A 135 -18.60 6.05 -1.21
CA LEU A 135 -19.77 5.40 -0.63
C LEU A 135 -20.16 6.00 0.73
N ASN A 136 -19.38 6.94 1.26
CA ASN A 136 -19.49 7.43 2.63
C ASN A 136 -19.54 6.28 3.65
N LEU A 137 -18.71 5.26 3.45
CA LEU A 137 -18.60 4.11 4.33
C LEU A 137 -17.22 4.05 4.99
N THR A 138 -17.23 3.60 6.22
CA THR A 138 -16.03 3.25 6.98
C THR A 138 -16.11 1.78 7.37
N ILE A 139 -15.01 1.04 7.26
CA ILE A 139 -14.91 -0.32 7.77
C ILE A 139 -13.87 -0.30 8.90
N ASN A 140 -14.32 -0.48 10.12
CA ASN A 140 -13.46 -0.67 11.27
C ASN A 140 -13.07 -2.15 11.32
N LEU A 141 -11.91 -2.46 10.75
CA LEU A 141 -11.47 -3.83 10.55
C LEU A 141 -10.81 -4.41 11.82
N GLY A 142 -10.22 -3.54 12.66
CA GLY A 142 -9.40 -3.96 13.79
C GLY A 142 -8.06 -4.49 13.33
N ASN A 143 -7.50 -5.46 14.05
CA ASN A 143 -6.23 -6.07 13.70
C ASN A 143 -6.32 -6.97 12.46
N ALA A 144 -5.17 -7.32 11.88
CA ALA A 144 -5.09 -8.13 10.67
C ALA A 144 -5.24 -9.65 10.91
N THR A 145 -5.80 -10.09 12.06
CA THR A 145 -6.07 -11.49 12.30
C THR A 145 -7.43 -11.92 11.74
N ASN A 146 -7.53 -13.15 11.24
CA ASN A 146 -8.78 -13.69 10.68
C ASN A 146 -9.41 -12.82 9.57
N LEU A 147 -8.59 -12.14 8.78
CA LEU A 147 -9.01 -11.19 7.74
C LEU A 147 -10.08 -11.75 6.82
N LYS A 148 -9.93 -13.00 6.37
CA LYS A 148 -10.94 -13.64 5.52
C LYS A 148 -12.33 -13.63 6.18
N ASN A 149 -12.43 -14.09 7.42
CA ASN A 149 -13.72 -14.14 8.12
C ASN A 149 -14.29 -12.73 8.34
N ARG A 150 -13.44 -11.75 8.67
CA ARG A 150 -13.85 -10.35 8.82
C ARG A 150 -14.40 -9.80 7.50
N MET A 151 -13.74 -10.08 6.38
CA MET A 151 -14.17 -9.63 5.05
C MET A 151 -15.45 -10.35 4.59
N ASP A 152 -15.66 -11.61 4.95
CA ASP A 152 -16.93 -12.31 4.71
C ASP A 152 -18.09 -11.64 5.44
N TYR A 153 -17.90 -11.19 6.70
CA TYR A 153 -18.88 -10.38 7.42
C TYR A 153 -19.09 -9.00 6.77
N VAL A 154 -18.01 -8.31 6.37
CA VAL A 154 -18.10 -7.03 5.66
C VAL A 154 -18.98 -7.20 4.42
N LYS A 155 -18.73 -8.22 3.59
CA LYS A 155 -19.54 -8.52 2.41
C LYS A 155 -21.01 -8.70 2.75
N SER A 156 -21.32 -9.53 3.76
CA SER A 156 -22.70 -9.81 4.17
C SER A 156 -23.42 -8.56 4.66
N ILE A 157 -22.72 -7.67 5.38
CA ILE A 157 -23.28 -6.41 5.87
C ILE A 157 -23.51 -5.44 4.69
N LEU A 158 -22.55 -5.32 3.76
CA LEU A 158 -22.70 -4.47 2.57
C LEU A 158 -23.90 -4.87 1.70
N GLU A 159 -24.14 -6.19 1.54
CA GLU A 159 -25.30 -6.70 0.82
C GLU A 159 -26.62 -6.36 1.54
N LYS A 160 -26.64 -6.52 2.87
CA LYS A 160 -27.85 -6.29 3.69
C LYS A 160 -28.18 -4.80 3.83
N GLU A 161 -27.17 -3.95 4.03
CA GLU A 161 -27.32 -2.51 4.26
C GLU A 161 -27.02 -1.69 2.99
N SER A 162 -27.28 -2.27 1.82
CA SER A 162 -27.00 -1.66 0.51
C SER A 162 -27.63 -0.27 0.37
N GLY A 163 -26.83 0.70 -0.08
CA GLY A 163 -27.23 2.09 -0.28
C GLY A 163 -27.25 2.96 0.99
N LYS A 164 -26.90 2.42 2.15
CA LYS A 164 -26.74 3.18 3.38
C LYS A 164 -25.32 3.67 3.56
N THR A 165 -25.17 4.74 4.35
CA THR A 165 -23.89 5.33 4.75
C THR A 165 -23.63 5.08 6.22
N GLY A 166 -22.39 4.82 6.61
CA GLY A 166 -22.08 4.53 8.01
C GLY A 166 -20.79 3.78 8.24
N THR A 167 -20.75 3.07 9.36
CA THR A 167 -19.58 2.30 9.79
C THR A 167 -19.91 0.81 9.95
N ILE A 168 -19.16 -0.04 9.28
CA ILE A 168 -19.17 -1.48 9.48
C ILE A 168 -18.12 -1.81 10.53
N ASN A 169 -18.52 -2.44 11.62
CA ASN A 169 -17.65 -2.82 12.73
C ASN A 169 -17.44 -4.33 12.73
N VAL A 170 -16.20 -4.75 12.42
CA VAL A 170 -15.75 -6.15 12.48
C VAL A 170 -14.49 -6.31 13.34
N ASN A 171 -14.16 -5.30 14.13
CA ASN A 171 -12.91 -5.17 14.88
C ASN A 171 -12.84 -6.00 16.18
N GLY A 172 -13.95 -6.57 16.63
CA GLY A 172 -13.96 -7.37 17.86
C GLY A 172 -13.39 -8.78 17.70
N ASN A 173 -13.27 -9.48 18.81
CA ASN A 173 -12.80 -10.87 18.83
C ASN A 173 -13.92 -11.83 18.43
N LEU A 174 -13.92 -12.27 17.18
CA LEU A 174 -14.91 -13.20 16.63
C LEU A 174 -14.95 -14.55 17.37
N ASN A 175 -13.84 -14.97 17.99
CA ASN A 175 -13.75 -16.23 18.74
C ASN A 175 -14.36 -16.12 20.16
N GLU A 176 -14.56 -14.89 20.64
CA GLU A 176 -15.12 -14.60 21.98
C GLU A 176 -16.56 -14.09 21.91
N GLY A 177 -17.25 -14.35 20.80
CA GLY A 177 -18.67 -14.03 20.65
C GLY A 177 -18.97 -12.60 20.21
N PHE A 178 -17.99 -11.86 19.72
CA PHE A 178 -18.25 -10.57 19.07
C PHE A 178 -19.12 -10.78 17.83
N VAL A 179 -20.19 -10.00 17.72
CA VAL A 179 -21.10 -9.99 16.57
C VAL A 179 -20.85 -8.76 15.75
N PRO A 180 -20.39 -8.88 14.49
CA PRO A 180 -20.22 -7.75 13.58
C PRO A 180 -21.53 -6.97 13.36
N TYR A 181 -21.46 -5.64 13.26
CA TYR A 181 -22.63 -4.79 13.15
C TYR A 181 -22.37 -3.56 12.27
N PHE A 182 -23.47 -2.94 11.81
CA PHE A 182 -23.48 -1.69 11.08
C PHE A 182 -24.01 -0.57 11.96
N THR A 183 -23.36 0.60 11.89
CA THR A 183 -23.82 1.84 12.51
C THR A 183 -24.09 2.85 11.42
N GLU A 184 -25.36 3.22 11.22
CA GLU A 184 -25.77 4.22 10.21
C GLU A 184 -25.37 5.63 10.65
N ASN A 185 -24.88 6.43 9.71
CA ASN A 185 -24.64 7.84 9.95
C ASN A 185 -25.98 8.57 10.12
N GLN A 186 -26.07 9.44 11.13
CA GLN A 186 -27.24 10.30 11.37
C GLN A 186 -27.24 11.48 10.42
#